data_47b29fe241bd4972b3c838eddfc649e3
#
_entry.id   47b29fe241bd4972b3c838eddfc649e3
#
_cell.length_a   1.000
_cell.length_b   1.000
_cell.length_c   1.000
_cell.angle_alpha   90.00
_cell.angle_beta   90.00
_cell.angle_gamma   90.00
#
_symmetry.space_group_name_H-M   'P 1'
#
loop_
_entity.id
_entity.type
_entity.pdbx_description
1 polymer ?
#
loop_
_entity_poly.entity_id
_entity_poly.type
_entity_poly.pdbx_seq_one_letter_code
_entity_poly.pdbx_strand_id
1 'polypeptide(L)'
;MSFSVTILGSASAKPTPTRHPSAQIVNVHEQHYLVDAGEGVQQQMIRQRINPLKIRAVFISHLHGDHVYGLFPLLSTLGLYGRRTPLAVYAPAPFGEMLACHLRYFDSGLPYTVEWHETDTTQHALLYENRTLEVWSVPLRHRIPTAGFLFREKEPPLNVDKFKIVEYGLSVAQITAAKQGRDITLAGGETIPNGELTYQPYVPRSYAYLSDTNYSAKAAGLCAGADLMYHEATYAAAERKIARERGHSTSEEAARAALLAGAGRLVIGHFSSRYKDETILVEEARRSFPATEAAAEGRRFEIPERKAPRRGTADREREKLSEETDVRDRDRPETGPAEPKADE
;
A
#
# COMPACT_ATOMS: atom_id res chain seq x y z
N MET A 1 7.59 8.89 -9.86
CA MET A 1 6.37 9.44 -9.20
C MET A 1 6.36 9.01 -7.74
N SER A 2 5.97 9.92 -6.79
CA SER A 2 6.00 9.62 -5.34
C SER A 2 4.91 8.62 -4.95
N PHE A 3 5.27 7.63 -4.13
CA PHE A 3 4.35 6.81 -3.35
C PHE A 3 5.01 6.55 -2.00
N SER A 4 4.42 7.07 -0.94
CA SER A 4 4.99 6.94 0.41
C SER A 4 3.91 6.96 1.48
N VAL A 5 4.26 6.43 2.66
CA VAL A 5 3.43 6.44 3.85
C VAL A 5 4.18 7.16 4.97
N THR A 6 3.57 8.18 5.56
CA THR A 6 4.10 8.89 6.72
C THR A 6 3.28 8.56 7.95
N ILE A 7 3.91 8.06 8.99
CA ILE A 7 3.26 7.75 10.26
C ILE A 7 3.05 9.05 11.04
N LEU A 8 1.82 9.31 11.47
CA LEU A 8 1.45 10.43 12.34
C LEU A 8 1.13 9.98 13.77
N GLY A 9 0.75 8.70 13.92
CA GLY A 9 0.49 8.08 15.21
C GLY A 9 0.63 6.58 15.16
N SER A 10 1.22 6.01 16.19
CA SER A 10 1.57 4.58 16.31
C SER A 10 1.09 3.94 17.62
N ALA A 11 0.43 4.72 18.52
CA ALA A 11 -0.09 4.23 19.79
C ALA A 11 -1.44 3.54 19.64
N SER A 12 -1.65 2.51 20.47
CA SER A 12 -2.95 1.85 20.70
C SER A 12 -3.70 2.53 21.84
N ALA A 13 -4.99 2.75 21.65
CA ALA A 13 -6.02 3.18 22.60
C ALA A 13 -5.83 4.58 23.21
N LYS A 14 -4.65 4.98 23.59
CA LYS A 14 -4.41 6.28 24.28
C LYS A 14 -3.07 6.89 23.89
N PRO A 15 -2.98 8.21 23.85
CA PRO A 15 -1.70 8.88 23.64
C PRO A 15 -0.72 8.56 24.78
N THR A 16 0.57 8.65 24.46
CA THR A 16 1.66 8.61 25.42
C THR A 16 2.54 9.85 25.21
N PRO A 17 3.54 10.11 26.07
CA PRO A 17 4.44 11.24 25.86
C PRO A 17 5.18 11.22 24.52
N THR A 18 5.36 10.04 23.92
CA THR A 18 6.17 9.84 22.71
C THR A 18 5.37 9.32 21.52
N ARG A 19 4.13 8.85 21.73
CA ARG A 19 3.30 8.27 20.64
C ARG A 19 1.91 8.86 20.68
N HIS A 20 1.40 9.22 19.50
CA HIS A 20 0.03 9.66 19.26
C HIS A 20 -0.85 8.49 18.80
N PRO A 21 -2.19 8.58 18.99
CA PRO A 21 -3.13 7.61 18.44
C PRO A 21 -3.05 7.48 16.92
N SER A 22 -3.62 6.41 16.39
CA SER A 22 -3.48 5.97 14.99
C SER A 22 -3.83 7.05 13.98
N ALA A 23 -2.87 7.39 13.13
CA ALA A 23 -3.05 8.23 11.96
C ALA A 23 -1.88 8.06 10.99
N GLN A 24 -2.16 8.06 9.68
CA GLN A 24 -1.15 7.97 8.63
C GLN A 24 -1.53 8.84 7.44
N ILE A 25 -0.53 9.41 6.76
CA ILE A 25 -0.70 10.01 5.44
C ILE A 25 -0.10 9.08 4.39
N VAL A 26 -0.95 8.63 3.48
CA VAL A 26 -0.56 7.97 2.24
C VAL A 26 -0.45 9.03 1.16
N ASN A 27 0.75 9.24 0.62
CA ASN A 27 0.99 10.15 -0.49
C ASN A 27 1.15 9.35 -1.78
N VAL A 28 0.25 9.55 -2.74
CA VAL A 28 0.34 8.97 -4.07
C VAL A 28 0.33 10.10 -5.10
N HIS A 29 1.42 10.25 -5.84
CA HIS A 29 1.58 11.29 -6.88
C HIS A 29 1.21 12.70 -6.38
N GLU A 30 1.73 13.08 -5.20
CA GLU A 30 1.49 14.37 -4.53
C GLU A 30 0.04 14.60 -4.07
N GLN A 31 -0.82 13.58 -4.07
CA GLN A 31 -2.14 13.58 -3.46
C GLN A 31 -2.08 12.84 -2.13
N HIS A 32 -2.65 13.44 -1.10
CA HIS A 32 -2.65 12.89 0.24
C HIS A 32 -3.97 12.20 0.56
N TYR A 33 -3.87 11.06 1.19
CA TYR A 33 -4.98 10.29 1.72
C TYR A 33 -4.71 10.07 3.21
N LEU A 34 -5.62 10.53 4.07
CA LEU A 34 -5.50 10.32 5.50
C LEU A 34 -6.15 8.98 5.86
N VAL A 35 -5.41 8.11 6.53
CA VAL A 35 -5.89 6.83 7.06
C VAL A 35 -5.90 6.93 8.58
N ASP A 36 -7.07 6.82 9.14
CA ASP A 36 -7.41 7.14 10.53
C ASP A 36 -7.01 8.57 10.93
N ALA A 37 -7.66 9.07 11.96
CA ALA A 37 -7.48 10.43 12.44
C ALA A 37 -7.59 10.45 13.98
N GLY A 38 -6.64 9.81 14.64
CA GLY A 38 -6.55 9.84 16.10
C GLY A 38 -6.26 11.24 16.64
N GLU A 39 -6.44 11.41 17.93
CA GLU A 39 -6.18 12.68 18.62
C GLU A 39 -4.76 13.18 18.34
N GLY A 40 -4.63 14.47 18.04
CA GLY A 40 -3.36 15.11 17.75
C GLY A 40 -2.90 14.99 16.28
N VAL A 41 -3.70 14.41 15.38
CA VAL A 41 -3.35 14.23 13.96
C VAL A 41 -2.93 15.54 13.29
N GLN A 42 -3.65 16.64 13.52
CA GLN A 42 -3.33 17.94 12.91
C GLN A 42 -2.03 18.54 13.44
N GLN A 43 -1.71 18.37 14.73
CA GLN A 43 -0.42 18.78 15.30
C GLN A 43 0.73 17.99 14.68
N GLN A 44 0.54 16.70 14.47
CA GLN A 44 1.53 15.88 13.80
C GLN A 44 1.72 16.28 12.33
N MET A 45 0.66 16.60 11.60
CA MET A 45 0.77 17.13 10.23
C MET A 45 1.60 18.43 10.19
N ILE A 46 1.36 19.35 11.14
CA ILE A 46 2.12 20.59 11.25
C ILE A 46 3.60 20.30 11.54
N ARG A 47 3.90 19.42 12.51
CA ARG A 47 5.28 19.01 12.85
C ARG A 47 6.02 18.42 11.66
N GLN A 48 5.31 17.59 10.86
CA GLN A 48 5.87 16.94 9.68
C GLN A 48 5.82 17.82 8.41
N ARG A 49 5.36 19.09 8.53
CA ARG A 49 5.21 20.03 7.40
C ARG A 49 4.33 19.48 6.26
N ILE A 50 3.33 18.68 6.62
CA ILE A 50 2.37 18.13 5.67
C ILE A 50 1.26 19.15 5.44
N ASN A 51 1.05 19.53 4.18
CA ASN A 51 -0.04 20.45 3.83
C ASN A 51 -1.40 19.72 3.87
N PRO A 52 -2.30 20.04 4.82
CA PRO A 52 -3.57 19.34 4.95
C PRO A 52 -4.55 19.65 3.80
N LEU A 53 -4.36 20.74 3.06
CA LEU A 53 -5.17 21.04 1.87
C LEU A 53 -4.95 20.08 0.71
N LYS A 54 -3.86 19.31 0.72
CA LYS A 54 -3.60 18.23 -0.25
C LYS A 54 -4.42 16.96 0.03
N ILE A 55 -5.12 16.85 1.16
CA ILE A 55 -5.95 15.68 1.48
C ILE A 55 -7.11 15.59 0.49
N ARG A 56 -7.18 14.48 -0.24
CA ARG A 56 -8.23 14.15 -1.21
C ARG A 56 -9.38 13.39 -0.56
N ALA A 57 -9.06 12.45 0.31
CA ALA A 57 -10.03 11.65 1.04
C ALA A 57 -9.47 11.23 2.40
N VAL A 58 -10.39 10.90 3.31
CA VAL A 58 -10.11 10.32 4.63
C VAL A 58 -10.72 8.93 4.69
N PHE A 59 -9.98 7.97 5.21
CA PHE A 59 -10.41 6.57 5.39
C PHE A 59 -10.34 6.23 6.87
N ILE A 60 -11.48 6.01 7.50
CA ILE A 60 -11.59 5.63 8.92
C ILE A 60 -11.86 4.13 9.01
N SER A 61 -10.93 3.41 9.63
CA SER A 61 -10.99 1.96 9.76
C SER A 61 -12.16 1.50 10.63
N HIS A 62 -12.37 2.16 11.76
CA HIS A 62 -13.44 1.90 12.72
C HIS A 62 -13.63 3.08 13.68
N LEU A 63 -14.65 3.01 14.56
CA LEU A 63 -15.08 4.14 15.36
C LEU A 63 -14.59 4.12 16.82
N HIS A 64 -13.46 3.48 17.15
CA HIS A 64 -12.79 3.75 18.41
C HIS A 64 -12.18 5.17 18.39
N GLY A 65 -12.17 5.82 19.55
CA GLY A 65 -11.75 7.22 19.66
C GLY A 65 -10.33 7.48 19.18
N ASP A 66 -9.43 6.55 19.40
CA ASP A 66 -8.03 6.62 18.97
C ASP A 66 -7.82 6.54 17.44
N HIS A 67 -8.90 6.32 16.67
CA HIS A 67 -8.91 6.32 15.23
C HIS A 67 -9.72 7.47 14.60
N VAL A 68 -10.57 8.15 15.38
CA VAL A 68 -11.53 9.13 14.80
C VAL A 68 -11.57 10.49 15.47
N TYR A 69 -11.19 10.63 16.76
CA TYR A 69 -11.41 11.87 17.51
C TYR A 69 -10.63 13.08 16.98
N GLY A 70 -9.54 12.90 16.30
CA GLY A 70 -8.77 13.99 15.67
C GLY A 70 -9.39 14.52 14.37
N LEU A 71 -10.37 13.81 13.79
CA LEU A 71 -10.99 14.23 12.52
C LEU A 71 -11.80 15.52 12.69
N PHE A 72 -12.62 15.62 13.69
CA PHE A 72 -13.53 16.75 13.85
C PHE A 72 -12.84 18.12 13.97
N PRO A 73 -11.79 18.30 14.82
CA PRO A 73 -11.03 19.54 14.82
C PRO A 73 -10.26 19.76 13.50
N LEU A 74 -9.84 18.69 12.80
CA LEU A 74 -9.21 18.81 11.49
C LEU A 74 -10.20 19.37 10.45
N LEU A 75 -11.46 18.95 10.45
CA LEU A 75 -12.49 19.50 9.55
C LEU A 75 -12.61 21.02 9.67
N SER A 76 -12.68 21.54 10.90
CA SER A 76 -12.73 22.98 11.16
C SER A 76 -11.44 23.68 10.68
N THR A 77 -10.29 23.10 10.97
CA THR A 77 -8.97 23.65 10.57
C THR A 77 -8.80 23.72 9.06
N LEU A 78 -9.30 22.72 8.31
CA LEU A 78 -9.30 22.74 6.84
C LEU A 78 -10.09 23.93 6.28
N GLY A 79 -11.23 24.27 6.90
CA GLY A 79 -12.00 25.46 6.56
C GLY A 79 -11.23 26.75 6.81
N LEU A 80 -10.55 26.86 7.95
CA LEU A 80 -9.70 28.01 8.30
C LEU A 80 -8.50 28.17 7.34
N TYR A 81 -7.94 27.06 6.84
CA TYR A 81 -6.90 27.08 5.81
C TYR A 81 -7.42 27.37 4.40
N GLY A 82 -8.72 27.60 4.26
CA GLY A 82 -9.32 28.02 3.00
C GLY A 82 -9.73 26.91 2.06
N ARG A 83 -9.94 25.66 2.57
CA ARG A 83 -10.51 24.60 1.75
C ARG A 83 -11.88 25.03 1.20
N ARG A 84 -12.10 24.81 -0.10
CA ARG A 84 -13.38 25.07 -0.80
C ARG A 84 -13.90 23.82 -1.53
N THR A 85 -13.03 22.83 -1.75
CA THR A 85 -13.42 21.59 -2.42
C THR A 85 -14.01 20.58 -1.42
N PRO A 86 -15.01 19.78 -1.81
CA PRO A 86 -15.54 18.72 -0.98
C PRO A 86 -14.46 17.82 -0.39
N LEU A 87 -14.70 17.27 0.80
CA LEU A 87 -13.87 16.26 1.42
C LEU A 87 -14.65 14.96 1.56
N ALA A 88 -14.23 13.93 0.82
CA ALA A 88 -14.78 12.59 0.97
C ALA A 88 -14.23 11.92 2.25
N VAL A 89 -15.13 11.33 3.05
CA VAL A 89 -14.79 10.56 4.26
C VAL A 89 -15.43 9.17 4.13
N TYR A 90 -14.60 8.15 4.04
CA TYR A 90 -15.00 6.74 4.01
C TYR A 90 -14.92 6.19 5.43
N ALA A 91 -16.06 5.76 5.99
CA ALA A 91 -16.16 5.30 7.37
C ALA A 91 -17.33 4.33 7.55
N PRO A 92 -17.33 3.44 8.58
CA PRO A 92 -18.46 2.57 8.88
C PRO A 92 -19.77 3.32 9.17
N ALA A 93 -20.90 2.67 8.96
CA ALA A 93 -22.27 3.24 9.04
C ALA A 93 -22.53 4.19 10.21
N PRO A 94 -22.19 3.90 11.49
CA PRO A 94 -22.47 4.82 12.60
C PRO A 94 -21.76 6.17 12.54
N PHE A 95 -20.73 6.31 11.68
CA PHE A 95 -20.05 7.60 11.50
C PHE A 95 -20.97 8.69 10.95
N GLY A 96 -21.97 8.33 10.13
CA GLY A 96 -22.93 9.28 9.58
C GLY A 96 -23.69 10.05 10.67
N GLU A 97 -24.10 9.37 11.75
CA GLU A 97 -24.77 10.00 12.89
C GLU A 97 -23.82 10.92 13.67
N MET A 98 -22.57 10.47 13.88
CA MET A 98 -21.53 11.28 14.55
C MET A 98 -21.25 12.55 13.76
N LEU A 99 -21.10 12.45 12.44
CA LEU A 99 -20.87 13.59 11.56
C LEU A 99 -22.06 14.54 11.56
N ALA A 100 -23.29 14.04 11.43
CA ALA A 100 -24.52 14.85 11.47
C ALA A 100 -24.67 15.58 12.81
N CYS A 101 -24.37 14.92 13.92
CA CYS A 101 -24.36 15.53 15.24
C CYS A 101 -23.30 16.65 15.33
N HIS A 102 -22.08 16.39 14.87
CA HIS A 102 -21.01 17.38 14.86
C HIS A 102 -21.40 18.62 14.01
N LEU A 103 -21.81 18.40 12.76
CA LEU A 103 -22.16 19.48 11.85
C LEU A 103 -23.33 20.31 12.36
N ARG A 104 -24.33 19.74 13.04
CA ARG A 104 -25.45 20.47 13.63
C ARG A 104 -24.99 21.59 14.56
N TYR A 105 -23.91 21.39 15.30
CA TYR A 105 -23.41 22.35 16.29
C TYR A 105 -22.21 23.18 15.80
N PHE A 106 -21.47 22.70 14.82
CA PHE A 106 -20.19 23.29 14.43
C PHE A 106 -20.08 23.64 12.94
N ASP A 107 -21.15 23.41 12.15
CA ASP A 107 -21.15 23.68 10.69
C ASP A 107 -21.29 25.17 10.36
N SER A 108 -21.65 26.03 11.31
CA SER A 108 -21.81 27.47 11.03
C SER A 108 -20.48 28.08 10.58
N GLY A 109 -20.13 27.90 9.30
CA GLY A 109 -18.91 28.46 8.70
C GLY A 109 -17.96 27.51 8.02
N LEU A 110 -18.26 26.20 7.87
CA LEU A 110 -17.49 25.35 6.99
C LEU A 110 -17.68 25.79 5.53
N PRO A 111 -16.61 26.26 4.85
CA PRO A 111 -16.72 26.77 3.49
C PRO A 111 -16.65 25.66 2.42
N TYR A 112 -16.81 24.40 2.81
CA TYR A 112 -16.79 23.21 1.95
C TYR A 112 -17.71 22.12 2.53
N THR A 113 -18.12 21.17 1.70
CA THR A 113 -18.94 20.01 2.13
C THR A 113 -18.05 18.86 2.59
N VAL A 114 -18.51 18.16 3.65
CA VAL A 114 -17.96 16.86 4.06
C VAL A 114 -18.90 15.78 3.52
N GLU A 115 -18.41 14.96 2.60
CA GLU A 115 -19.17 13.91 1.93
C GLU A 115 -18.83 12.57 2.59
N TRP A 116 -19.75 12.04 3.41
CA TRP A 116 -19.59 10.73 3.99
C TRP A 116 -20.02 9.63 3.02
N HIS A 117 -19.15 8.64 2.87
CA HIS A 117 -19.40 7.40 2.13
C HIS A 117 -19.31 6.22 3.09
N GLU A 118 -20.36 5.45 3.19
CA GLU A 118 -20.38 4.27 4.05
C GLU A 118 -19.39 3.21 3.55
N THR A 119 -18.58 2.69 4.48
CA THR A 119 -17.72 1.53 4.25
C THR A 119 -18.39 0.29 4.83
N ASP A 120 -18.79 -0.65 3.96
CA ASP A 120 -19.19 -1.99 4.41
C ASP A 120 -17.94 -2.76 4.86
N THR A 121 -17.81 -2.94 6.17
CA THR A 121 -16.66 -3.61 6.79
C THR A 121 -16.67 -5.14 6.60
N THR A 122 -17.73 -5.69 6.01
CA THR A 122 -17.86 -7.13 5.74
C THR A 122 -17.42 -7.53 4.34
N GLN A 123 -17.31 -6.55 3.43
CA GLN A 123 -17.02 -6.77 2.02
C GLN A 123 -15.63 -6.24 1.63
N HIS A 124 -15.01 -6.91 0.67
CA HIS A 124 -13.87 -6.37 -0.07
C HIS A 124 -14.42 -5.62 -1.27
N ALA A 125 -14.49 -4.32 -1.19
CA ALA A 125 -15.14 -3.47 -2.18
C ALA A 125 -14.26 -2.27 -2.55
N LEU A 126 -14.40 -1.79 -3.79
CA LEU A 126 -13.80 -0.54 -4.23
C LEU A 126 -14.51 0.63 -3.54
N LEU A 127 -13.75 1.39 -2.74
CA LEU A 127 -14.26 2.56 -2.02
C LEU A 127 -14.01 3.85 -2.79
N TYR A 128 -12.82 4.01 -3.32
CA TYR A 128 -12.37 5.21 -4.00
C TYR A 128 -11.55 4.86 -5.22
N GLU A 129 -11.72 5.63 -6.29
CA GLU A 129 -10.83 5.58 -7.44
C GLU A 129 -10.61 6.94 -8.07
N ASN A 130 -9.47 7.09 -8.69
CA ASN A 130 -9.19 8.17 -9.62
C ASN A 130 -8.44 7.63 -10.84
N ARG A 131 -7.83 8.52 -11.64
CA ARG A 131 -7.10 8.10 -12.86
C ARG A 131 -5.91 7.17 -12.58
N THR A 132 -5.32 7.22 -11.39
CA THR A 132 -4.03 6.55 -11.08
C THR A 132 -4.07 5.64 -9.86
N LEU A 133 -5.13 5.65 -9.07
CA LEU A 133 -5.23 4.95 -7.80
C LEU A 133 -6.61 4.34 -7.61
N GLU A 134 -6.64 3.18 -6.99
CA GLU A 134 -7.79 2.53 -6.39
C GLU A 134 -7.55 2.32 -4.90
N VAL A 135 -8.61 2.46 -4.09
CA VAL A 135 -8.59 2.11 -2.66
C VAL A 135 -9.72 1.14 -2.38
N TRP A 136 -9.36 -0.02 -1.87
CA TRP A 136 -10.27 -1.13 -1.56
C TRP A 136 -10.41 -1.32 -0.06
N SER A 137 -11.61 -1.66 0.42
CA SER A 137 -11.81 -2.12 1.80
C SER A 137 -11.29 -3.55 1.97
N VAL A 138 -10.75 -3.83 3.16
CA VAL A 138 -10.32 -5.16 3.57
C VAL A 138 -11.03 -5.53 4.88
N PRO A 139 -11.95 -6.51 4.89
CA PRO A 139 -12.65 -6.94 6.11
C PRO A 139 -11.69 -7.40 7.20
N LEU A 140 -11.80 -6.83 8.39
CA LEU A 140 -10.98 -7.15 9.55
C LEU A 140 -11.80 -7.79 10.68
N ARG A 141 -11.12 -8.34 11.68
CA ARG A 141 -11.74 -9.04 12.82
C ARG A 141 -11.44 -8.31 14.11
N HIS A 142 -12.31 -7.42 14.48
CA HIS A 142 -12.23 -6.66 15.72
C HIS A 142 -13.55 -6.75 16.50
N ARG A 143 -13.63 -6.08 17.66
CA ARG A 143 -14.83 -6.09 18.54
C ARG A 143 -15.97 -5.22 17.99
N ILE A 144 -15.67 -4.29 17.11
CA ILE A 144 -16.65 -3.48 16.39
C ILE A 144 -16.40 -3.59 14.89
N PRO A 145 -17.35 -3.20 14.02
CA PRO A 145 -17.17 -3.20 12.58
C PRO A 145 -15.89 -2.46 12.16
N THR A 146 -14.96 -3.17 11.52
CA THR A 146 -13.61 -2.67 11.20
C THR A 146 -13.19 -3.11 9.81
N ALA A 147 -12.63 -2.20 9.03
CA ALA A 147 -12.00 -2.46 7.75
C ALA A 147 -10.57 -1.94 7.70
N GLY A 148 -9.67 -2.68 7.07
CA GLY A 148 -8.41 -2.17 6.57
C GLY A 148 -8.58 -1.58 5.17
N PHE A 149 -7.47 -1.10 4.58
CA PHE A 149 -7.49 -0.48 3.26
C PHE A 149 -6.32 -0.96 2.42
N LEU A 150 -6.60 -1.23 1.15
CA LEU A 150 -5.58 -1.55 0.15
C LEU A 150 -5.54 -0.44 -0.90
N PHE A 151 -4.46 0.31 -0.91
CA PHE A 151 -4.14 1.32 -1.92
C PHE A 151 -3.36 0.65 -3.05
N ARG A 152 -3.85 0.73 -4.27
CA ARG A 152 -3.21 0.13 -5.44
C ARG A 152 -3.16 1.13 -6.59
N GLU A 153 -1.97 1.38 -7.13
CA GLU A 153 -1.85 2.13 -8.38
C GLU A 153 -2.54 1.36 -9.52
N LYS A 154 -3.23 2.10 -10.37
CA LYS A 154 -3.73 1.56 -11.64
C LYS A 154 -2.59 1.34 -12.61
N GLU A 155 -2.77 0.42 -13.54
CA GLU A 155 -1.80 0.24 -14.61
C GLU A 155 -1.63 1.54 -15.40
N PRO A 156 -0.37 2.00 -15.60
CA PRO A 156 -0.13 3.18 -16.40
C PRO A 156 -0.41 2.91 -17.87
N PRO A 157 -0.76 3.95 -18.66
CA PRO A 157 -0.82 3.82 -20.11
C PRO A 157 0.51 3.30 -20.68
N LEU A 158 0.42 2.46 -21.69
CA LEU A 158 1.59 1.93 -22.39
C LEU A 158 2.43 3.08 -22.98
N ASN A 159 3.74 2.90 -22.97
CA ASN A 159 4.66 3.76 -23.73
C ASN A 159 4.98 3.10 -25.06
N VAL A 160 5.01 3.91 -26.13
CA VAL A 160 5.49 3.45 -27.45
C VAL A 160 7.01 3.59 -27.50
N ASP A 161 7.69 2.56 -28.01
CA ASP A 161 9.13 2.60 -28.19
C ASP A 161 9.53 3.67 -29.23
N LYS A 162 10.42 4.56 -28.83
CA LYS A 162 10.86 5.70 -29.67
C LYS A 162 11.50 5.23 -30.98
N PHE A 163 12.23 4.13 -30.95
CA PHE A 163 12.85 3.56 -32.15
C PHE A 163 11.78 3.01 -33.10
N LYS A 164 10.74 2.39 -32.60
CA LYS A 164 9.62 1.86 -33.39
C LYS A 164 8.77 3.00 -34.01
N ILE A 165 8.64 4.13 -33.33
CA ILE A 165 7.98 5.33 -33.90
C ILE A 165 8.71 5.76 -35.18
N VAL A 166 10.04 5.80 -35.13
CA VAL A 166 10.86 6.22 -36.30
C VAL A 166 10.92 5.12 -37.37
N GLU A 167 11.11 3.86 -36.95
CA GLU A 167 11.21 2.69 -37.85
C GLU A 167 9.96 2.54 -38.73
N TYR A 168 8.77 2.66 -38.13
CA TYR A 168 7.49 2.51 -38.84
C TYR A 168 6.84 3.81 -39.28
N GLY A 169 7.46 4.95 -39.02
CA GLY A 169 6.92 6.26 -39.39
C GLY A 169 5.55 6.55 -38.76
N LEU A 170 5.34 6.16 -37.50
CA LEU A 170 4.02 6.23 -36.85
C LEU A 170 3.52 7.66 -36.69
N SER A 171 2.31 7.90 -37.16
CA SER A 171 1.58 9.15 -36.94
C SER A 171 1.13 9.31 -35.48
N VAL A 172 0.82 10.54 -35.05
CA VAL A 172 0.30 10.83 -33.70
C VAL A 172 -0.98 10.01 -33.40
N ALA A 173 -1.84 9.82 -34.37
CA ALA A 173 -3.04 9.00 -34.21
C ALA A 173 -2.71 7.52 -33.96
N GLN A 174 -1.75 6.96 -34.69
CA GLN A 174 -1.26 5.60 -34.50
C GLN A 174 -0.55 5.43 -33.16
N ILE A 175 0.29 6.40 -32.74
CA ILE A 175 0.90 6.41 -31.41
C ILE A 175 -0.16 6.41 -30.31
N THR A 176 -1.22 7.21 -30.45
CA THR A 176 -2.33 7.26 -29.49
C THR A 176 -3.08 5.91 -29.44
N ALA A 177 -3.32 5.31 -30.59
CA ALA A 177 -3.96 4.00 -30.70
C ALA A 177 -3.11 2.88 -30.06
N ALA A 178 -1.78 2.90 -30.31
CA ALA A 178 -0.86 1.95 -29.72
C ALA A 178 -0.82 2.07 -28.17
N LYS A 179 -0.82 3.31 -27.62
CA LYS A 179 -0.92 3.53 -26.17
C LYS A 179 -2.19 2.99 -25.53
N GLN A 180 -3.24 2.78 -26.32
CA GLN A 180 -4.52 2.19 -25.91
C GLN A 180 -4.54 0.65 -26.08
N GLY A 181 -3.40 0.04 -26.43
CA GLY A 181 -3.30 -1.41 -26.62
C GLY A 181 -3.70 -1.92 -28.00
N ARG A 182 -3.94 -1.04 -28.98
CA ARG A 182 -4.38 -1.46 -30.33
C ARG A 182 -3.16 -1.78 -31.22
N ASP A 183 -3.30 -2.82 -32.04
CA ASP A 183 -2.38 -3.10 -33.14
C ASP A 183 -2.44 -1.97 -34.18
N ILE A 184 -1.37 -1.76 -34.93
CA ILE A 184 -1.26 -0.66 -35.90
C ILE A 184 -1.11 -1.22 -37.30
N THR A 185 -2.03 -0.86 -38.18
CA THR A 185 -1.91 -1.15 -39.63
C THR A 185 -1.21 0.00 -40.32
N LEU A 186 -0.12 -0.30 -41.03
CA LEU A 186 0.63 0.65 -41.82
C LEU A 186 -0.04 0.92 -43.17
N ALA A 187 0.38 1.99 -43.86
CA ALA A 187 -0.17 2.35 -45.18
C ALA A 187 -0.03 1.23 -46.23
N GLY A 188 0.96 0.35 -46.09
CA GLY A 188 1.16 -0.82 -46.96
C GLY A 188 0.28 -2.03 -46.65
N GLY A 189 -0.62 -1.95 -45.66
CA GLY A 189 -1.51 -3.04 -45.25
C GLY A 189 -0.89 -4.02 -44.24
N GLU A 190 0.36 -3.88 -43.89
CA GLU A 190 1.02 -4.66 -42.82
C GLU A 190 0.50 -4.22 -41.46
N THR A 191 0.17 -5.20 -40.61
CA THR A 191 -0.28 -4.94 -39.22
C THR A 191 0.80 -5.33 -38.23
N ILE A 192 1.25 -4.34 -37.44
CA ILE A 192 2.24 -4.52 -36.39
C ILE A 192 1.51 -4.76 -35.06
N PRO A 193 1.77 -5.88 -34.39
CA PRO A 193 1.20 -6.18 -33.08
C PRO A 193 1.56 -5.16 -32.03
N ASN A 194 0.62 -4.75 -31.18
CA ASN A 194 0.85 -3.75 -30.12
C ASN A 194 2.04 -4.10 -29.23
N GLY A 195 2.21 -5.37 -28.89
CA GLY A 195 3.30 -5.84 -28.04
C GLY A 195 4.70 -5.62 -28.60
N GLU A 196 4.86 -5.41 -29.92
CA GLU A 196 6.13 -5.04 -30.57
C GLU A 196 6.40 -3.54 -30.52
N LEU A 197 5.33 -2.74 -30.43
CA LEU A 197 5.39 -1.29 -30.45
C LEU A 197 5.51 -0.66 -29.06
N THR A 198 5.00 -1.37 -28.04
CA THR A 198 4.76 -0.78 -26.71
C THR A 198 5.40 -1.55 -25.59
N TYR A 199 5.56 -0.87 -24.47
CA TYR A 199 6.00 -1.47 -23.21
C TYR A 199 5.32 -0.80 -22.02
N GLN A 200 5.18 -1.56 -20.92
CA GLN A 200 4.74 -1.03 -19.64
C GLN A 200 5.87 -0.20 -19.03
N PRO A 201 5.63 1.09 -18.67
CA PRO A 201 6.70 1.94 -18.15
C PRO A 201 7.17 1.55 -16.75
N TYR A 202 6.24 1.15 -15.86
CA TYR A 202 6.52 0.73 -14.48
C TYR A 202 5.46 -0.25 -13.98
N VAL A 203 5.81 -0.99 -12.94
CA VAL A 203 4.89 -1.91 -12.24
C VAL A 203 4.06 -1.11 -11.23
N PRO A 204 2.72 -1.25 -11.22
CA PRO A 204 1.87 -0.64 -10.20
C PRO A 204 2.34 -1.02 -8.80
N ARG A 205 2.32 -0.03 -7.90
CA ARG A 205 2.71 -0.20 -6.50
C ARG A 205 1.48 -0.28 -5.61
N SER A 206 1.65 -0.87 -4.42
CA SER A 206 0.56 -1.05 -3.49
C SER A 206 0.97 -0.90 -2.03
N TYR A 207 0.02 -0.43 -1.22
CA TYR A 207 0.13 -0.30 0.22
C TYR A 207 -1.11 -0.90 0.89
N ALA A 208 -0.90 -1.80 1.85
CA ALA A 208 -1.97 -2.38 2.67
C ALA A 208 -1.90 -1.85 4.10
N TYR A 209 -3.03 -1.37 4.63
CA TYR A 209 -3.22 -0.93 6.01
C TYR A 209 -4.16 -1.88 6.74
N LEU A 210 -3.64 -2.64 7.69
CA LEU A 210 -4.39 -3.60 8.51
C LEU A 210 -4.18 -3.26 9.98
N SER A 211 -5.11 -2.50 10.57
CA SER A 211 -5.07 -2.08 11.97
C SER A 211 -6.29 -2.61 12.71
N ASP A 212 -6.13 -2.87 14.02
CA ASP A 212 -7.15 -3.37 14.93
C ASP A 212 -7.85 -4.63 14.41
N THR A 213 -7.09 -5.71 14.43
CA THR A 213 -7.59 -7.00 13.97
C THR A 213 -6.95 -8.18 14.69
N ASN A 214 -7.71 -9.19 15.00
CA ASN A 214 -7.15 -10.52 15.18
C ASN A 214 -6.53 -11.00 13.87
N TYR A 215 -5.51 -11.85 13.93
CA TYR A 215 -4.92 -12.47 12.74
C TYR A 215 -5.98 -13.03 11.79
N SER A 216 -5.91 -12.64 10.54
CA SER A 216 -6.82 -13.05 9.48
C SER A 216 -6.06 -13.44 8.21
N ALA A 217 -6.01 -14.75 7.93
CA ALA A 217 -5.45 -15.24 6.68
C ALA A 217 -6.23 -14.73 5.44
N LYS A 218 -7.55 -14.53 5.58
CA LYS A 218 -8.38 -13.95 4.52
C LYS A 218 -7.96 -12.51 4.20
N ALA A 219 -7.78 -11.67 5.23
CA ALA A 219 -7.34 -10.28 5.06
C ALA A 219 -5.93 -10.21 4.42
N ALA A 220 -5.00 -11.05 4.89
CA ALA A 220 -3.67 -11.16 4.30
C ALA A 220 -3.73 -11.56 2.82
N GLY A 221 -4.57 -12.53 2.45
CA GLY A 221 -4.75 -12.97 1.06
C GLY A 221 -5.33 -11.88 0.14
N LEU A 222 -6.23 -11.03 0.65
CA LEU A 222 -6.76 -9.88 -0.11
C LEU A 222 -5.68 -8.82 -0.39
N CYS A 223 -4.62 -8.78 0.42
CA CYS A 223 -3.48 -7.89 0.26
C CYS A 223 -2.29 -8.55 -0.45
N ALA A 224 -2.53 -9.62 -1.21
CA ALA A 224 -1.46 -10.38 -1.87
C ALA A 224 -0.57 -9.50 -2.75
N GLY A 225 0.75 -9.64 -2.59
CA GLY A 225 1.77 -8.91 -3.34
C GLY A 225 1.92 -7.43 -2.95
N ALA A 226 1.40 -6.99 -1.80
CA ALA A 226 1.57 -5.62 -1.35
C ALA A 226 3.05 -5.24 -1.21
N ASP A 227 3.47 -4.12 -1.82
CA ASP A 227 4.86 -3.66 -1.73
C ASP A 227 5.23 -3.23 -0.32
N LEU A 228 4.29 -2.63 0.40
CA LEU A 228 4.37 -2.27 1.79
C LEU A 228 3.09 -2.67 2.50
N MET A 229 3.21 -3.41 3.59
CA MET A 229 2.10 -3.74 4.48
C MET A 229 2.33 -3.07 5.83
N TYR A 230 1.36 -2.29 6.30
CA TYR A 230 1.24 -1.94 7.71
C TYR A 230 0.30 -2.94 8.38
N HIS A 231 0.73 -3.52 9.48
CA HIS A 231 -0.10 -4.40 10.29
C HIS A 231 0.03 -4.03 11.76
N GLU A 232 -1.08 -4.00 12.50
CA GLU A 232 -1.01 -3.83 13.94
C GLU A 232 -0.17 -4.94 14.59
N ALA A 233 0.51 -4.59 15.66
CA ALA A 233 1.24 -5.50 16.54
C ALA A 233 1.12 -4.99 17.98
N THR A 234 -0.11 -4.94 18.46
CA THR A 234 -0.43 -4.37 19.77
C THR A 234 0.24 -5.13 20.91
N TYR A 235 0.53 -6.41 20.70
CA TYR A 235 1.05 -7.32 21.72
C TYR A 235 2.27 -8.13 21.25
N ALA A 236 3.13 -8.51 22.21
CA ALA A 236 4.18 -9.50 22.00
C ALA A 236 3.58 -10.92 21.92
N ALA A 237 4.32 -11.86 21.35
CA ALA A 237 3.90 -13.25 21.16
C ALA A 237 3.46 -13.94 22.47
N ALA A 238 4.12 -13.65 23.58
CA ALA A 238 3.77 -14.18 24.91
C ALA A 238 2.36 -13.79 25.36
N GLU A 239 1.80 -12.71 24.83
CA GLU A 239 0.50 -12.16 25.20
C GLU A 239 -0.62 -12.50 24.21
N ARG A 240 -0.42 -13.50 23.35
CA ARG A 240 -1.36 -13.92 22.29
C ARG A 240 -2.80 -14.14 22.81
N LYS A 241 -2.96 -14.69 24.02
CA LYS A 241 -4.29 -14.89 24.62
C LYS A 241 -5.01 -13.56 24.82
N ILE A 242 -4.34 -12.58 25.43
CA ILE A 242 -4.89 -11.24 25.67
C ILE A 242 -5.14 -10.50 24.33
N ALA A 243 -4.21 -10.64 23.38
CA ALA A 243 -4.39 -10.08 22.04
C ALA A 243 -5.71 -10.57 21.41
N ARG A 244 -5.91 -11.89 21.37
CA ARG A 244 -7.11 -12.51 20.82
C ARG A 244 -8.40 -12.07 21.52
N GLU A 245 -8.41 -12.04 22.84
CA GLU A 245 -9.58 -11.63 23.64
C GLU A 245 -9.95 -10.17 23.41
N ARG A 246 -8.97 -9.31 23.08
CA ARG A 246 -9.16 -7.89 22.83
C ARG A 246 -9.34 -7.52 21.36
N GLY A 247 -9.30 -8.49 20.46
CA GLY A 247 -9.49 -8.28 19.03
C GLY A 247 -8.25 -7.71 18.33
N HIS A 248 -7.04 -8.04 18.82
CA HIS A 248 -5.76 -7.58 18.30
C HIS A 248 -4.85 -8.73 17.91
N SER A 249 -3.73 -8.38 17.26
CA SER A 249 -2.69 -9.31 16.84
C SER A 249 -1.41 -9.14 17.66
N THR A 250 -0.59 -10.18 17.63
CA THR A 250 0.79 -10.13 18.09
C THR A 250 1.75 -9.78 16.95
N SER A 251 2.97 -9.38 17.29
CA SER A 251 4.07 -9.14 16.34
C SER A 251 4.37 -10.34 15.43
N GLU A 252 4.32 -11.57 15.97
CA GLU A 252 4.47 -12.79 15.18
C GLU A 252 3.31 -13.00 14.20
N GLU A 253 2.08 -12.69 14.62
CA GLU A 253 0.89 -12.78 13.77
C GLU A 253 0.91 -11.74 12.65
N ALA A 254 1.42 -10.53 12.91
CA ALA A 254 1.67 -9.52 11.90
C ALA A 254 2.70 -9.99 10.85
N ALA A 255 3.81 -10.55 11.30
CA ALA A 255 4.84 -11.13 10.41
C ALA A 255 4.29 -12.30 9.58
N ARG A 256 3.47 -13.16 10.19
CA ARG A 256 2.79 -14.27 9.49
C ARG A 256 1.82 -13.76 8.43
N ALA A 257 1.09 -12.66 8.70
CA ALA A 257 0.20 -12.05 7.73
C ALA A 257 0.99 -11.51 6.53
N ALA A 258 2.10 -10.82 6.77
CA ALA A 258 2.98 -10.30 5.73
C ALA A 258 3.59 -11.42 4.87
N LEU A 259 4.04 -12.52 5.50
CA LEU A 259 4.57 -13.69 4.81
C LEU A 259 3.50 -14.33 3.91
N LEU A 260 2.28 -14.53 4.45
CA LEU A 260 1.16 -15.11 3.68
C LEU A 260 0.75 -14.23 2.51
N ALA A 261 0.78 -12.91 2.68
CA ALA A 261 0.49 -11.96 1.61
C ALA A 261 1.61 -11.89 0.56
N GLY A 262 2.81 -12.41 0.83
CA GLY A 262 3.99 -12.19 0.00
C GLY A 262 4.34 -10.69 -0.08
N ALA A 263 4.20 -9.97 1.04
CA ALA A 263 4.48 -8.54 1.09
C ALA A 263 5.98 -8.25 0.86
N GLY A 264 6.29 -7.12 0.24
CA GLY A 264 7.68 -6.72 0.03
C GLY A 264 8.36 -6.25 1.32
N ARG A 265 7.64 -5.48 2.15
CA ARG A 265 8.09 -4.98 3.47
C ARG A 265 6.90 -4.94 4.44
N LEU A 266 7.21 -5.07 5.74
CA LEU A 266 6.25 -4.96 6.83
C LEU A 266 6.61 -3.77 7.73
N VAL A 267 5.62 -2.94 8.03
CA VAL A 267 5.67 -1.95 9.10
C VAL A 267 4.70 -2.40 10.19
N ILE A 268 5.20 -2.62 11.40
CA ILE A 268 4.34 -2.92 12.54
C ILE A 268 4.08 -1.66 13.36
N GLY A 269 2.88 -1.53 13.91
CA GLY A 269 2.48 -0.37 14.69
C GLY A 269 1.30 -0.66 15.61
N HIS A 270 0.60 0.40 16.06
CA HIS A 270 -0.49 0.29 17.03
C HIS A 270 -0.05 -0.35 18.34
N PHE A 271 1.08 0.15 18.87
CA PHE A 271 1.73 -0.45 20.03
C PHE A 271 1.01 -0.15 21.35
N SER A 272 0.81 -1.18 22.16
CA SER A 272 0.30 -1.01 23.51
C SER A 272 1.23 -0.14 24.36
N SER A 273 0.65 0.75 25.18
CA SER A 273 1.40 1.62 26.10
C SER A 273 2.18 0.85 27.19
N ARG A 274 2.02 -0.47 27.30
CA ARG A 274 2.82 -1.35 28.17
C ARG A 274 4.28 -1.48 27.73
N TYR A 275 4.54 -1.30 26.43
CA TYR A 275 5.88 -1.34 25.86
C TYR A 275 6.45 0.08 25.82
N LYS A 276 7.54 0.32 26.57
CA LYS A 276 8.25 1.59 26.56
C LYS A 276 8.90 1.86 25.21
N ASP A 277 9.39 0.79 24.59
CA ASP A 277 9.93 0.75 23.24
C ASP A 277 9.38 -0.48 22.48
N GLU A 278 9.54 -0.50 21.17
CA GLU A 278 9.02 -1.53 20.27
C GLU A 278 10.03 -2.64 19.94
N THR A 279 11.21 -2.64 20.56
CA THR A 279 12.33 -3.53 20.20
C THR A 279 11.93 -4.99 20.23
N ILE A 280 11.28 -5.45 21.32
CA ILE A 280 10.85 -6.84 21.45
C ILE A 280 9.87 -7.24 20.35
N LEU A 281 8.95 -6.34 19.97
CA LEU A 281 7.93 -6.61 18.95
C LEU A 281 8.57 -6.72 17.56
N VAL A 282 9.52 -5.84 17.26
CA VAL A 282 10.28 -5.86 16.00
C VAL A 282 11.13 -7.10 15.88
N GLU A 283 11.86 -7.48 16.95
CA GLU A 283 12.70 -8.67 16.97
C GLU A 283 11.90 -9.95 16.78
N GLU A 284 10.75 -10.07 17.44
CA GLU A 284 9.82 -11.20 17.24
C GLU A 284 9.34 -11.29 15.80
N ALA A 285 8.88 -10.19 15.22
CA ALA A 285 8.39 -10.17 13.85
C ALA A 285 9.50 -10.51 12.84
N ARG A 286 10.72 -9.99 13.04
CA ARG A 286 11.87 -10.24 12.16
C ARG A 286 12.32 -11.68 12.08
N ARG A 287 12.03 -12.50 13.10
CA ARG A 287 12.35 -13.95 13.06
C ARG A 287 11.64 -14.66 11.90
N SER A 288 10.43 -14.23 11.56
CA SER A 288 9.65 -14.80 10.46
C SER A 288 9.64 -13.93 9.20
N PHE A 289 9.74 -12.61 9.36
CA PHE A 289 9.73 -11.65 8.25
C PHE A 289 10.83 -10.59 8.45
N PRO A 290 12.06 -10.85 7.97
CA PRO A 290 13.22 -9.99 8.23
C PRO A 290 13.06 -8.53 7.79
N ALA A 291 12.28 -8.27 6.71
CA ALA A 291 12.00 -6.93 6.20
C ALA A 291 10.92 -6.20 7.03
N THR A 292 11.02 -6.28 8.38
CA THR A 292 10.10 -5.65 9.32
C THR A 292 10.73 -4.42 9.96
N GLU A 293 9.94 -3.34 10.02
CA GLU A 293 10.29 -2.07 10.65
C GLU A 293 9.20 -1.60 11.61
N ALA A 294 9.56 -0.80 12.62
CA ALA A 294 8.58 -0.18 13.50
C ALA A 294 8.02 1.11 12.90
N ALA A 295 6.71 1.32 13.09
CA ALA A 295 6.09 2.62 12.92
C ALA A 295 6.59 3.59 13.99
N ALA A 296 6.98 4.79 13.58
CA ALA A 296 7.36 5.89 14.49
C ALA A 296 6.85 7.20 13.88
N GLU A 297 6.43 8.12 14.75
CA GLU A 297 5.90 9.42 14.34
C GLU A 297 6.89 10.21 13.49
N GLY A 298 6.45 10.69 12.34
CA GLY A 298 7.27 11.39 11.35
C GLY A 298 8.08 10.50 10.43
N ARG A 299 8.17 9.20 10.71
CA ARG A 299 8.86 8.28 9.81
C ARG A 299 8.08 8.12 8.51
N ARG A 300 8.80 8.27 7.41
CA ARG A 300 8.28 8.13 6.05
C ARG A 300 8.84 6.87 5.40
N PHE A 301 7.96 6.05 4.89
CA PHE A 301 8.26 4.82 4.16
C PHE A 301 7.98 5.05 2.68
N GLU A 302 9.05 5.10 1.88
CA GLU A 302 8.94 5.21 0.42
C GLU A 302 8.65 3.85 -0.18
N ILE A 303 7.75 3.82 -1.18
CA ILE A 303 7.50 2.68 -2.04
C ILE A 303 8.13 3.01 -3.40
N PRO A 304 9.32 2.48 -3.69
CA PRO A 304 10.08 2.87 -4.86
C PRO A 304 9.40 2.43 -6.16
N GLU A 305 9.53 3.26 -7.20
CA GLU A 305 9.08 2.90 -8.54
C GLU A 305 9.96 1.77 -9.11
N ARG A 306 9.31 0.76 -9.65
CA ARG A 306 9.97 -0.34 -10.34
C ARG A 306 9.66 -0.26 -11.83
N LYS A 307 10.70 -0.22 -12.67
CA LYS A 307 10.52 -0.32 -14.12
C LYS A 307 9.96 -1.70 -14.46
N ALA A 308 8.98 -1.73 -15.35
CA ALA A 308 8.52 -3.00 -15.87
C ALA A 308 9.61 -3.63 -16.76
N PRO A 309 9.78 -4.97 -16.76
CA PRO A 309 10.71 -5.63 -17.65
C PRO A 309 10.31 -5.34 -19.10
N ARG A 310 11.26 -4.89 -19.93
CA ARG A 310 11.01 -4.71 -21.36
C ARG A 310 10.99 -6.09 -22.03
N ARG A 311 9.98 -6.37 -22.86
CA ARG A 311 9.99 -7.53 -23.75
C ARG A 311 11.26 -7.43 -24.61
N GLY A 312 12.08 -8.45 -24.65
CA GLY A 312 13.37 -8.46 -25.37
C GLY A 312 14.61 -8.32 -24.49
N THR A 313 14.53 -7.79 -23.26
CA THR A 313 15.63 -7.94 -22.28
C THR A 313 15.56 -9.32 -21.61
N ALA A 314 14.39 -9.82 -21.31
CA ALA A 314 14.21 -11.17 -20.77
C ALA A 314 14.59 -12.26 -21.79
N ASP A 315 14.33 -12.05 -23.08
CA ASP A 315 14.74 -12.96 -24.13
C ASP A 315 16.27 -12.91 -24.36
N ARG A 316 16.87 -11.72 -24.35
CA ARG A 316 18.35 -11.57 -24.42
C ARG A 316 19.08 -12.09 -23.18
N GLU A 317 18.47 -11.98 -21.99
CA GLU A 317 19.03 -12.58 -20.77
C GLU A 317 18.90 -14.12 -20.80
N ARG A 318 17.79 -14.65 -21.32
CA ARG A 318 17.63 -16.10 -21.53
C ARG A 318 18.56 -16.62 -22.62
N GLU A 319 18.75 -15.91 -23.73
CA GLU A 319 19.74 -16.27 -24.75
C GLU A 319 21.16 -16.24 -24.19
N LYS A 320 21.55 -15.22 -23.43
CA LYS A 320 22.85 -15.18 -22.76
C LYS A 320 23.04 -16.29 -21.74
N LEU A 321 22.00 -16.61 -20.93
CA LEU A 321 22.09 -17.75 -20.01
C LEU A 321 22.17 -19.08 -20.75
N SER A 322 21.49 -19.24 -21.89
CA SER A 322 21.59 -20.45 -22.72
C SER A 322 22.96 -20.58 -23.41
N GLU A 323 23.54 -19.48 -23.88
CA GLU A 323 24.90 -19.46 -24.44
C GLU A 323 25.96 -19.75 -23.39
N GLU A 324 25.86 -19.22 -22.15
CA GLU A 324 26.76 -19.49 -21.03
C GLU A 324 26.67 -20.96 -20.56
N THR A 325 25.48 -21.56 -20.63
CA THR A 325 25.30 -23.00 -20.30
C THR A 325 25.89 -23.90 -21.39
N ASP A 326 25.75 -23.56 -22.66
CA ASP A 326 26.26 -24.31 -23.77
C ASP A 326 27.81 -24.26 -23.86
N VAL A 327 28.43 -23.16 -23.45
CA VAL A 327 29.91 -23.03 -23.34
C VAL A 327 30.44 -23.87 -22.19
N ARG A 328 29.75 -23.94 -21.04
CA ARG A 328 30.17 -24.79 -19.91
C ARG A 328 30.05 -26.29 -20.17
N ASP A 329 29.14 -26.74 -21.03
CA ASP A 329 29.02 -28.16 -21.42
C ASP A 329 30.05 -28.55 -22.47
N ARG A 330 30.57 -27.61 -23.28
CA ARG A 330 31.64 -27.88 -24.26
C ARG A 330 33.03 -28.01 -23.65
N ASP A 331 33.25 -27.40 -22.48
CA ASP A 331 34.52 -27.42 -21.75
C ASP A 331 34.62 -28.55 -20.70
N ARG A 332 33.67 -29.48 -20.68
CA ARG A 332 33.73 -30.65 -19.81
C ARG A 332 34.72 -31.68 -20.39
N PRO A 333 35.85 -32.02 -19.71
CA PRO A 333 36.76 -33.03 -20.21
C PRO A 333 36.06 -34.38 -20.27
N GLU A 334 36.11 -35.02 -21.41
CA GLU A 334 35.65 -36.39 -21.60
C GLU A 334 36.44 -37.32 -20.65
N THR A 335 35.77 -37.79 -19.61
CA THR A 335 36.27 -38.88 -18.78
C THR A 335 36.13 -40.19 -19.58
N GLY A 336 37.21 -40.60 -20.18
CA GLY A 336 37.28 -41.91 -20.85
C GLY A 336 36.99 -43.08 -19.89
N PRO A 337 36.54 -44.23 -20.42
CA PRO A 337 36.15 -45.38 -19.61
C PRO A 337 37.34 -45.97 -18.84
N ALA A 338 37.17 -46.16 -17.52
CA ALA A 338 38.13 -46.82 -16.65
C ALA A 338 38.25 -48.30 -17.06
N GLU A 339 39.47 -48.77 -17.41
CA GLU A 339 39.77 -50.18 -17.61
C GLU A 339 39.60 -51.00 -16.31
N PRO A 340 39.04 -52.19 -16.37
CA PRO A 340 38.92 -53.06 -15.20
C PRO A 340 40.29 -53.62 -14.81
N LYS A 341 40.70 -53.45 -13.57
CA LYS A 341 41.86 -54.12 -12.98
C LYS A 341 41.52 -55.63 -12.82
N ALA A 342 42.32 -56.46 -13.45
CA ALA A 342 42.33 -57.91 -13.21
C ALA A 342 42.91 -58.22 -11.83
N ASP A 343 42.27 -59.15 -11.13
CA ASP A 343 42.74 -59.76 -9.90
C ASP A 343 43.95 -60.65 -10.16
N GLU A 344 44.98 -60.51 -9.31
CA GLU A 344 45.85 -61.58 -8.80
C GLU A 344 46.05 -61.39 -7.29
#